data_25969ccb8dbfeaf923b533b6cf5eb22b
#
_entry.id   25969ccb8dbfeaf923b533b6cf5eb22b
#
_cell.length_a   1.000
_cell.length_b   1.000
_cell.length_c   1.000
_cell.angle_alpha   90.00
_cell.angle_beta   90.00
_cell.angle_gamma   90.00
#
_symmetry.space_group_name_H-M   'P 1'
#
loop_
_entity.id
_entity.type
_entity.pdbx_description
1 polymer ?
#
loop_
_entity_poly.entity_id
_entity_poly.type
_entity_poly.pdbx_seq_one_letter_code
_entity_poly.pdbx_strand_id
1 'polypeptide(L)'
;YENGKKQKYAMFSFGFPNYLETEEGFAAYNEYKCGLLSPKILKTYAGRVLANDLSLKNSFCAVYNSLLEYFPKNDAWTLTLRAKRGLSDTSKPGAFTKDHIYLKGFLNVKKYAERGGDIKKLYIGKIGIEHVPLLKYII
;
A
#
# COMPACT_ATOMS: atom_id res chain seq x y z
N TYR A 1 -10.54 -9.71 7.88
CA TYR A 1 -10.57 -9.96 9.34
C TYR A 1 -11.57 -11.07 9.69
N GLU A 2 -12.83 -10.96 9.31
CA GLU A 2 -13.87 -11.94 9.65
C GLU A 2 -13.60 -13.32 9.04
N ASN A 3 -13.13 -13.38 7.80
CA ASN A 3 -12.78 -14.65 7.16
C ASN A 3 -11.62 -15.37 7.87
N GLY A 4 -10.63 -14.62 8.35
CA GLY A 4 -9.52 -15.19 9.12
C GLY A 4 -9.97 -15.83 10.43
N LYS A 5 -10.99 -15.24 11.10
CA LYS A 5 -11.57 -15.81 12.32
C LYS A 5 -12.31 -17.14 12.09
N LYS A 6 -12.82 -17.37 10.89
CA LYS A 6 -13.55 -18.59 10.51
C LYS A 6 -12.62 -19.74 10.14
N GLN A 7 -11.30 -19.48 10.04
CA GLN A 7 -10.32 -20.50 9.69
C GLN A 7 -9.94 -21.35 10.91
N LYS A 8 -9.57 -22.59 10.66
CA LYS A 8 -9.09 -23.54 11.68
C LYS A 8 -7.89 -23.00 12.47
N TYR A 9 -7.03 -22.22 11.84
CA TYR A 9 -5.80 -21.71 12.44
C TYR A 9 -5.91 -20.21 12.71
N ALA A 10 -5.72 -19.80 13.96
CA ALA A 10 -5.80 -18.43 14.42
C ALA A 10 -4.82 -17.48 13.71
N MET A 11 -3.72 -17.99 13.16
CA MET A 11 -2.71 -17.23 12.40
C MET A 11 -3.33 -16.40 11.25
N PHE A 12 -4.41 -16.87 10.64
CA PHE A 12 -5.10 -16.14 9.58
C PHE A 12 -5.82 -14.88 10.04
N SER A 13 -6.10 -14.74 11.33
CA SER A 13 -6.71 -13.52 11.90
C SER A 13 -5.69 -12.55 12.47
N PHE A 14 -4.54 -13.04 12.95
CA PHE A 14 -3.47 -12.16 13.46
C PHE A 14 -2.68 -11.47 12.36
N GLY A 15 -2.44 -12.16 11.25
CA GLY A 15 -1.74 -11.66 10.09
C GLY A 15 -0.31 -12.19 9.96
N PHE A 16 -0.02 -12.64 8.76
CA PHE A 16 1.33 -13.02 8.34
C PHE A 16 2.18 -11.77 8.03
N PRO A 17 3.51 -11.87 7.99
CA PRO A 17 4.34 -10.79 7.48
C PRO A 17 3.82 -10.27 6.14
N ASN A 18 3.92 -8.97 5.88
CA ASN A 18 3.51 -8.30 4.64
C ASN A 18 2.02 -8.42 4.25
N TYR A 19 1.16 -9.00 5.08
CA TYR A 19 -0.27 -9.13 4.76
C TYR A 19 -0.92 -7.79 4.42
N LEU A 20 -0.50 -6.71 5.09
CA LEU A 20 -1.09 -5.38 4.92
C LEU A 20 -0.88 -4.83 3.51
N GLU A 21 0.28 -5.09 2.89
CA GLU A 21 0.52 -4.72 1.49
C GLU A 21 -0.46 -5.43 0.55
N THR A 22 -0.68 -6.73 0.79
CA THR A 22 -1.65 -7.50 0.01
C THR A 22 -3.09 -7.04 0.25
N GLU A 23 -3.46 -6.78 1.50
CA GLU A 23 -4.82 -6.35 1.89
C GLU A 23 -5.19 -5.01 1.23
N GLU A 24 -4.33 -3.98 1.39
CA GLU A 24 -4.54 -2.66 0.77
C GLU A 24 -4.45 -2.73 -0.76
N GLY A 25 -3.52 -3.51 -1.28
CA GLY A 25 -3.39 -3.73 -2.72
C GLY A 25 -4.58 -4.46 -3.32
N PHE A 26 -5.14 -5.40 -2.60
CA PHE A 26 -6.33 -6.14 -3.04
C PHE A 26 -7.59 -5.27 -3.03
N ALA A 27 -7.74 -4.39 -2.04
CA ALA A 27 -8.80 -3.39 -2.04
C ALA A 27 -8.72 -2.49 -3.28
N ALA A 28 -7.54 -1.92 -3.56
CA ALA A 28 -7.31 -1.09 -4.75
C ALA A 28 -7.50 -1.87 -6.07
N TYR A 29 -7.13 -3.16 -6.10
CA TYR A 29 -7.37 -4.00 -7.27
C TYR A 29 -8.87 -4.25 -7.51
N ASN A 30 -9.67 -4.43 -6.47
CA ASN A 30 -11.12 -4.55 -6.61
C ASN A 30 -11.74 -3.25 -7.12
N GLU A 31 -11.32 -2.08 -6.61
CA GLU A 31 -11.72 -0.78 -7.16
C GLU A 31 -11.36 -0.65 -8.64
N TYR A 32 -10.17 -1.10 -9.05
CA TYR A 32 -9.74 -1.12 -10.43
C TYR A 32 -10.64 -2.01 -11.31
N LYS A 33 -10.97 -3.22 -10.85
CA LYS A 33 -11.86 -4.14 -11.58
C LYS A 33 -13.28 -3.61 -11.72
N CYS A 34 -13.74 -2.81 -10.76
CA CYS A 34 -15.05 -2.14 -10.81
C CYS A 34 -15.04 -0.82 -11.59
N GLY A 35 -13.90 -0.40 -12.17
CA GLY A 35 -13.76 0.88 -12.86
C GLY A 35 -13.77 2.12 -11.95
N LEU A 36 -13.61 1.93 -10.65
CA LEU A 36 -13.62 3.00 -9.63
C LEU A 36 -12.24 3.60 -9.37
N LEU A 37 -11.16 2.86 -9.68
CA LEU A 37 -9.80 3.36 -9.51
C LEU A 37 -9.42 4.33 -10.63
N SER A 38 -9.69 5.61 -10.41
CA SER A 38 -9.43 6.65 -11.40
C SER A 38 -7.93 6.94 -11.58
N PRO A 39 -7.50 7.51 -12.73
CA PRO A 39 -6.12 7.99 -12.93
C PRO A 39 -5.66 8.97 -11.84
N LYS A 40 -6.58 9.79 -11.31
CA LYS A 40 -6.30 10.72 -10.19
C LYS A 40 -5.91 9.98 -8.92
N ILE A 41 -6.61 8.89 -8.58
CA ILE A 41 -6.30 8.07 -7.41
C ILE A 41 -4.95 7.38 -7.60
N LEU A 42 -4.68 6.80 -8.77
CA LEU A 42 -3.38 6.19 -9.09
C LEU A 42 -2.23 7.21 -9.00
N LYS A 43 -2.44 8.43 -9.52
CA LYS A 43 -1.47 9.53 -9.38
C LYS A 43 -1.20 9.85 -7.91
N THR A 44 -2.24 9.84 -7.06
CA THR A 44 -2.08 10.06 -5.61
C THR A 44 -1.27 8.93 -4.97
N TYR A 45 -1.50 7.68 -5.33
CA TYR A 45 -0.70 6.56 -4.83
C TYR A 45 0.77 6.66 -5.25
N ALA A 46 1.04 7.04 -6.50
CA ALA A 46 2.40 7.31 -6.98
C ALA A 46 3.05 8.48 -6.21
N GLY A 47 2.29 9.54 -5.95
CA GLY A 47 2.72 10.68 -5.14
C GLY A 47 3.11 10.29 -3.71
N ARG A 48 2.41 9.34 -3.09
CA ARG A 48 2.77 8.83 -1.75
C ARG A 48 4.13 8.10 -1.78
N VAL A 49 4.39 7.31 -2.82
CA VAL A 49 5.68 6.64 -2.99
C VAL A 49 6.81 7.66 -3.17
N LEU A 50 6.60 8.63 -4.07
CA LEU A 50 7.58 9.69 -4.33
C LEU A 50 7.83 10.53 -3.07
N ALA A 51 6.77 10.94 -2.35
CA ALA A 51 6.90 11.70 -1.11
C ALA A 51 7.69 10.93 -0.05
N ASN A 52 7.49 9.62 0.08
CA ASN A 52 8.23 8.78 1.00
C ASN A 52 9.71 8.70 0.62
N ASP A 53 10.04 8.43 -0.65
CA ASP A 53 11.43 8.35 -1.12
C ASP A 53 12.18 9.67 -0.89
N LEU A 54 11.58 10.79 -1.31
CA LEU A 54 12.14 12.12 -1.09
C LEU A 54 12.32 12.43 0.40
N SER A 55 11.36 12.05 1.25
CA SER A 55 11.37 12.32 2.69
C SER A 55 12.49 11.61 3.43
N LEU A 56 12.92 10.44 2.96
CA LEU A 56 14.03 9.70 3.56
C LEU A 56 15.35 10.47 3.52
N LYS A 57 15.49 11.42 2.58
CA LYS A 57 16.74 12.15 2.33
C LYS A 57 16.64 13.65 2.54
N ASN A 58 15.42 14.20 2.66
CA ASN A 58 15.18 15.64 2.60
C ASN A 58 14.31 16.15 3.75
N SER A 59 14.36 17.46 3.97
CA SER A 59 13.47 18.21 4.87
C SER A 59 12.05 18.29 4.29
N PHE A 60 11.09 18.69 5.14
CA PHE A 60 9.70 18.96 4.71
C PHE A 60 9.63 19.93 3.54
N CYS A 61 10.31 21.09 3.66
CA CYS A 61 10.27 22.12 2.63
C CYS A 61 10.84 21.62 1.29
N ALA A 62 11.94 20.87 1.32
CA ALA A 62 12.53 20.32 0.11
C ALA A 62 11.60 19.30 -0.57
N VAL A 63 10.97 18.39 0.21
CA VAL A 63 9.98 17.43 -0.31
C VAL A 63 8.79 18.15 -0.92
N TYR A 64 8.22 19.13 -0.21
CA TYR A 64 7.09 19.91 -0.70
C TYR A 64 7.42 20.60 -2.03
N ASN A 65 8.56 21.30 -2.12
CA ASN A 65 8.97 21.98 -3.33
C ASN A 65 9.18 21.02 -4.51
N SER A 66 9.78 19.86 -4.28
CA SER A 66 9.93 18.83 -5.33
C SER A 66 8.58 18.30 -5.80
N LEU A 67 7.61 18.14 -4.91
CA LEU A 67 6.29 17.65 -5.29
C LEU A 67 5.46 18.68 -6.07
N LEU A 68 5.75 19.97 -5.96
CA LEU A 68 5.08 21.03 -6.74
C LEU A 68 5.29 20.88 -8.26
N GLU A 69 6.33 20.17 -8.69
CA GLU A 69 6.55 19.85 -10.11
C GLU A 69 5.46 18.92 -10.69
N TYR A 70 4.84 18.11 -9.85
CA TYR A 70 3.91 17.05 -10.26
C TYR A 70 2.49 17.26 -9.75
N PHE A 71 2.30 18.03 -8.67
CA PHE A 71 1.04 18.15 -7.95
C PHE A 71 0.68 19.61 -7.66
N PRO A 72 -0.63 19.94 -7.66
CA PRO A 72 -1.09 21.23 -7.12
C PRO A 72 -0.66 21.43 -5.65
N LYS A 73 -0.55 22.69 -5.23
CA LYS A 73 -0.06 23.07 -3.90
C LYS A 73 -0.69 22.27 -2.74
N ASN A 74 -2.01 22.12 -2.74
CA ASN A 74 -2.73 21.41 -1.68
C ASN A 74 -2.42 19.91 -1.67
N ASP A 75 -2.29 19.30 -2.84
CA ASP A 75 -1.97 17.87 -2.95
C ASP A 75 -0.51 17.63 -2.55
N ALA A 76 0.43 18.46 -3.03
CA ALA A 76 1.83 18.41 -2.64
C ALA A 76 2.02 18.58 -1.12
N TRP A 77 1.29 19.52 -0.51
CA TRP A 77 1.28 19.71 0.94
C TRP A 77 0.78 18.45 1.68
N THR A 78 -0.37 17.94 1.26
CA THR A 78 -0.97 16.75 1.87
C THR A 78 -0.06 15.53 1.76
N LEU A 79 0.56 15.31 0.61
CA LEU A 79 1.50 14.20 0.40
C LEU A 79 2.74 14.34 1.29
N THR A 80 3.30 15.56 1.38
CA THR A 80 4.46 15.85 2.24
C THR A 80 4.11 15.63 3.71
N LEU A 81 2.97 16.17 4.16
CA LEU A 81 2.50 16.02 5.54
C LEU A 81 2.31 14.54 5.92
N ARG A 82 1.74 13.75 5.02
CA ARG A 82 1.57 12.30 5.23
C ARG A 82 2.89 11.57 5.35
N ALA A 83 3.87 11.91 4.50
CA ALA A 83 5.19 11.29 4.52
C ALA A 83 6.03 11.67 5.74
N LYS A 84 5.83 12.89 6.26
CA LYS A 84 6.56 13.43 7.42
C LYS A 84 5.82 13.29 8.76
N ARG A 85 4.60 12.73 8.78
CA ARG A 85 3.82 12.57 10.00
C ARG A 85 4.54 11.71 11.03
N GLY A 86 4.40 12.07 12.31
CA GLY A 86 4.98 11.34 13.43
C GLY A 86 6.47 11.61 13.67
N LEU A 87 7.12 12.44 12.85
CA LEU A 87 8.48 12.88 13.11
C LEU A 87 8.47 14.08 14.07
N SER A 88 9.36 14.06 15.06
CA SER A 88 9.51 15.16 16.02
C SER A 88 10.13 16.41 15.38
N ASP A 89 10.95 16.25 14.33
CA ASP A 89 11.60 17.30 13.59
C ASP A 89 11.51 17.04 12.08
N THR A 90 10.58 17.71 11.41
CA THR A 90 10.36 17.55 9.97
C THR A 90 11.37 18.29 9.10
N SER A 91 12.26 19.12 9.69
CA SER A 91 13.37 19.75 8.97
C SER A 91 14.48 18.77 8.60
N LYS A 92 14.47 17.59 9.22
CA LYS A 92 15.45 16.51 9.01
C LYS A 92 14.95 15.42 8.07
N PRO A 93 15.86 14.64 7.46
CA PRO A 93 15.52 13.40 6.79
C PRO A 93 14.72 12.44 7.68
N GLY A 94 13.81 11.69 7.08
CA GLY A 94 12.97 10.73 7.74
C GLY A 94 11.59 10.66 7.12
N ALA A 95 10.94 9.49 7.15
CA ALA A 95 9.62 9.30 6.57
C ALA A 95 8.77 8.29 7.35
N PHE A 96 7.46 8.52 7.37
CA PHE A 96 6.47 7.51 7.69
C PHE A 96 6.17 6.72 6.42
N THR A 97 6.84 5.58 6.24
CA THR A 97 6.88 4.87 4.97
C THR A 97 5.64 4.01 4.66
N LYS A 98 4.70 3.84 5.60
CA LYS A 98 3.55 2.94 5.43
C LYS A 98 2.77 3.19 4.13
N ASP A 99 2.64 4.43 3.69
CA ASP A 99 1.77 4.78 2.57
C ASP A 99 2.25 4.28 1.19
N HIS A 100 3.48 3.74 1.08
CA HIS A 100 3.95 3.14 -0.18
C HIS A 100 3.24 1.84 -0.53
N ILE A 101 2.64 1.17 0.47
CA ILE A 101 2.00 -0.15 0.28
C ILE A 101 0.79 -0.10 -0.65
N TYR A 102 0.11 1.04 -0.79
CA TYR A 102 -1.07 1.16 -1.66
C TYR A 102 -0.73 0.90 -3.12
N LEU A 103 0.27 1.59 -3.66
CA LEU A 103 0.69 1.40 -5.05
C LEU A 103 1.39 0.05 -5.23
N LYS A 104 2.33 -0.28 -4.34
CA LYS A 104 3.10 -1.53 -4.41
C LYS A 104 2.17 -2.74 -4.32
N GLY A 105 1.26 -2.74 -3.36
CA GLY A 105 0.28 -3.80 -3.18
C GLY A 105 -0.65 -3.94 -4.38
N PHE A 106 -1.17 -2.81 -4.91
CA PHE A 106 -1.99 -2.82 -6.12
C PHE A 106 -1.27 -3.48 -7.29
N LEU A 107 -0.02 -3.07 -7.57
CA LEU A 107 0.77 -3.62 -8.66
C LEU A 107 1.06 -5.11 -8.47
N ASN A 108 1.35 -5.54 -7.24
CA ASN A 108 1.63 -6.92 -6.91
C ASN A 108 0.38 -7.81 -7.06
N VAL A 109 -0.77 -7.36 -6.56
CA VAL A 109 -2.05 -8.09 -6.71
C VAL A 109 -2.46 -8.16 -8.19
N LYS A 110 -2.34 -7.04 -8.92
CA LYS A 110 -2.63 -7.00 -10.35
C LYS A 110 -1.75 -8.01 -11.11
N LYS A 111 -0.45 -7.98 -10.89
CA LYS A 111 0.50 -8.92 -11.50
C LYS A 111 0.22 -10.37 -11.13
N TYR A 112 -0.18 -10.64 -9.88
CA TYR A 112 -0.59 -11.98 -9.45
C TYR A 112 -1.80 -12.47 -10.23
N ALA A 113 -2.83 -11.63 -10.37
CA ALA A 113 -4.05 -11.96 -11.13
C ALA A 113 -3.76 -12.18 -12.63
N GLU A 114 -2.95 -11.31 -13.26
CA GLU A 114 -2.57 -11.40 -14.68
C GLU A 114 -1.76 -12.66 -15.00
N ARG A 115 -1.07 -13.23 -14.01
CA ARG A 115 -0.36 -14.51 -14.11
C ARG A 115 -1.23 -15.75 -13.84
N GLY A 116 -2.55 -15.56 -13.74
CA GLY A 116 -3.49 -16.65 -13.47
C GLY A 116 -3.61 -17.02 -11.99
N GLY A 117 -3.15 -16.16 -11.09
CA GLY A 117 -3.29 -16.37 -9.66
C GLY A 117 -4.75 -16.34 -9.21
N ASP A 118 -5.12 -17.28 -8.34
CA ASP A 118 -6.47 -17.38 -7.80
C ASP A 118 -6.71 -16.30 -6.72
N ILE A 119 -7.33 -15.20 -7.14
CA ILE A 119 -7.67 -14.07 -6.28
C ILE A 119 -8.57 -14.48 -5.10
N LYS A 120 -9.39 -15.52 -5.24
CA LYS A 120 -10.26 -16.00 -4.14
C LYS A 120 -9.47 -16.50 -2.93
N LYS A 121 -8.25 -16.98 -3.14
CA LYS A 121 -7.35 -17.40 -2.06
C LYS A 121 -6.92 -16.25 -1.15
N LEU A 122 -6.93 -15.01 -1.63
CA LEU A 122 -6.58 -13.84 -0.82
C LEU A 122 -7.68 -13.47 0.20
N TYR A 123 -8.91 -14.01 0.07
CA TYR A 123 -9.99 -13.80 1.03
C TYR A 123 -9.91 -14.69 2.28
N ILE A 124 -8.96 -15.64 2.34
CA ILE A 124 -8.89 -16.59 3.45
C ILE A 124 -8.61 -15.90 4.80
N GLY A 125 -7.84 -14.80 4.77
CA GLY A 125 -7.46 -14.08 5.98
C GLY A 125 -6.32 -13.09 5.70
N LYS A 126 -5.60 -12.71 6.74
CA LYS A 126 -4.51 -11.74 6.68
C LYS A 126 -3.22 -12.39 6.19
N ILE A 127 -3.12 -12.63 4.91
CA ILE A 127 -1.96 -13.25 4.26
C ILE A 127 -1.36 -12.35 3.18
N GLY A 128 -0.05 -12.47 2.93
CA GLY A 128 0.59 -11.93 1.74
C GLY A 128 0.44 -12.85 0.53
N ILE A 129 0.56 -12.31 -0.69
CA ILE A 129 0.52 -13.10 -1.94
C ILE A 129 1.56 -14.23 -1.89
N GLU A 130 2.73 -13.98 -1.31
CA GLU A 130 3.81 -14.94 -1.15
C GLU A 130 3.45 -16.17 -0.31
N HIS A 131 2.40 -16.06 0.52
CA HIS A 131 1.93 -17.18 1.34
C HIS A 131 0.92 -18.08 0.64
N VAL A 132 0.34 -17.62 -0.49
CA VAL A 132 -0.67 -18.42 -1.21
C VAL A 132 -0.18 -19.83 -1.59
N PRO A 133 1.08 -20.03 -2.05
CA PRO A 133 1.57 -21.37 -2.34
C PRO A 133 1.63 -22.31 -1.12
N LEU A 134 1.70 -21.75 0.10
CA LEU A 134 1.74 -22.51 1.34
C LEU A 134 0.36 -23.03 1.77
N LEU A 135 -0.72 -22.42 1.26
CA LEU A 135 -2.08 -22.80 1.64
C LEU A 135 -2.39 -24.29 1.36
N LYS A 136 -1.78 -24.86 0.32
CA LYS A 136 -1.94 -26.31 -0.02
C LYS A 136 -1.46 -27.26 1.06
N TYR A 137 -0.66 -26.79 2.02
CA TYR A 137 -0.16 -27.60 3.15
C TYR A 137 -0.94 -27.37 4.43
N ILE A 138 -1.83 -26.36 4.44
CA ILE A 138 -2.54 -25.90 5.64
C ILE A 138 -4.05 -26.19 5.52
N ILE A 139 -4.56 -26.15 4.30
CA ILE A 139 -5.96 -26.35 3.92
C ILE A 139 -6.01 -27.48 2.90
#